data_663187dd37e5bcdf364483da5f3b6536
#
_entry.id   663187dd37e5bcdf364483da5f3b6536
#
_cell.length_a   1.000
_cell.length_b   1.000
_cell.length_c   1.000
_cell.angle_alpha   90.00
_cell.angle_beta   90.00
_cell.angle_gamma   90.00
#
_symmetry.space_group_name_H-M   'P 1'
#
loop_
_entity.id
_entity.type
_entity.pdbx_description
1 polymer ?
#
loop_
_entity_poly.entity_id
_entity_poly.type
_entity_poly.pdbx_seq_one_letter_code
_entity_poly.pdbx_strand_id
1 'polypeptide(L)'
;MKKYIILSLMTLLMSSCAEQITRIAQYPKMYEEKPLTIAVMPPINQTQHVEAKDYFYTTLYAPLCEKGYYVYSPMMTMEMFQSESAYDAEQFIEADLSQFRNVLGADAAMFTIIKSWKRNNLGGKLTAGVEYILRSTKTGETLYRREGLIKVDTSVNGGGGIFGTLVSLAATAINTAATDKVVAGRKCTVFVLSDMPEGKYGTKYGQDQKLPAGKSYVKATVK
;
A
#
# COMPACT_ATOMS: atom_id res chain seq x y z
N MET A 1 -6.48 54.22 13.32
CA MET A 1 -7.35 53.02 13.18
C MET A 1 -6.96 52.13 11.98
N LYS A 2 -6.84 52.65 10.73
CA LYS A 2 -6.48 51.82 9.55
C LYS A 2 -5.13 51.07 9.67
N LYS A 3 -4.10 51.63 10.32
CA LYS A 3 -2.78 50.99 10.49
C LYS A 3 -2.82 49.77 11.42
N TYR A 4 -3.68 49.75 12.42
CA TYR A 4 -3.84 48.60 13.34
C TYR A 4 -4.65 47.46 12.74
N ILE A 5 -5.57 47.78 11.82
CA ILE A 5 -6.34 46.78 11.08
C ILE A 5 -5.43 46.01 10.11
N ILE A 6 -4.49 46.71 9.43
CA ILE A 6 -3.52 46.08 8.52
C ILE A 6 -2.53 45.22 9.31
N LEU A 7 -2.07 45.66 10.47
CA LEU A 7 -1.16 44.91 11.34
C LEU A 7 -1.84 43.65 11.89
N SER A 8 -3.11 43.75 12.30
CA SER A 8 -3.94 42.57 12.74
C SER A 8 -4.23 41.58 11.61
N LEU A 9 -4.43 42.06 10.37
CA LEU A 9 -4.65 41.19 9.22
C LEU A 9 -3.35 40.47 8.82
N MET A 10 -2.20 41.09 9.00
CA MET A 10 -0.89 40.50 8.68
C MET A 10 -0.47 39.43 9.69
N THR A 11 -0.89 39.50 10.95
CA THR A 11 -0.66 38.46 11.96
C THR A 11 -1.53 37.24 11.76
N LEU A 12 -2.72 37.35 11.17
CA LEU A 12 -3.58 36.22 10.85
C LEU A 12 -3.06 35.37 9.67
N LEU A 13 -2.20 35.91 8.81
CA LEU A 13 -1.63 35.18 7.68
C LEU A 13 -0.45 34.27 8.05
N MET A 14 0.09 34.40 9.25
CA MET A 14 1.24 33.59 9.72
C MET A 14 0.85 32.27 10.40
N SER A 15 -0.45 31.98 10.59
CA SER A 15 -0.90 30.82 11.38
C SER A 15 -1.19 29.55 10.58
N SER A 16 -0.87 29.46 9.29
CA SER A 16 -1.28 28.34 8.45
C SER A 16 -0.12 27.49 7.91
N CYS A 17 0.95 27.30 8.67
CA CYS A 17 1.85 26.18 8.47
C CYS A 17 1.35 25.00 9.29
N ALA A 18 0.43 24.21 8.74
CA ALA A 18 0.19 22.87 9.28
C ALA A 18 1.48 22.09 9.10
N GLU A 19 2.22 21.87 10.19
CA GLU A 19 3.45 21.10 10.20
C GLU A 19 3.13 19.68 9.68
N GLN A 20 3.69 19.35 8.51
CA GLN A 20 3.49 18.03 7.93
C GLN A 20 4.24 17.00 8.77
N ILE A 21 3.53 16.00 9.28
CA ILE A 21 4.12 14.90 10.03
C ILE A 21 5.15 14.21 9.13
N THR A 22 6.37 14.00 9.62
CA THR A 22 7.42 13.29 8.88
C THR A 22 7.22 11.79 8.94
N ARG A 23 7.85 11.06 8.00
CA ARG A 23 7.75 9.59 7.99
C ARG A 23 8.29 8.95 9.26
N ILE A 24 9.41 9.47 9.81
CA ILE A 24 9.96 8.95 11.06
C ILE A 24 9.01 9.18 12.25
N ALA A 25 8.28 10.28 12.27
CA ALA A 25 7.30 10.56 13.32
C ALA A 25 6.03 9.70 13.17
N GLN A 26 5.63 9.40 11.94
CA GLN A 26 4.44 8.60 11.66
C GLN A 26 4.69 7.08 11.81
N TYR A 27 5.89 6.62 11.42
CA TYR A 27 6.27 5.20 11.37
C TYR A 27 7.57 4.92 12.15
N PRO A 28 7.68 5.32 13.45
CA PRO A 28 8.95 5.23 14.19
C PRO A 28 9.47 3.79 14.26
N LYS A 29 8.59 2.81 14.40
CA LYS A 29 8.95 1.38 14.48
C LYS A 29 9.58 0.84 13.19
N MET A 30 9.20 1.37 12.01
CA MET A 30 9.86 1.02 10.76
C MET A 30 11.34 1.40 10.76
N TYR A 31 11.66 2.57 11.30
CA TYR A 31 13.05 3.07 11.37
C TYR A 31 13.85 2.46 12.52
N GLU A 32 13.19 2.01 13.56
CA GLU A 32 13.79 1.29 14.69
C GLU A 32 14.15 -0.14 14.30
N GLU A 33 13.18 -0.93 13.81
CA GLU A 33 13.37 -2.35 13.48
C GLU A 33 14.02 -2.58 12.12
N LYS A 34 13.84 -1.69 11.16
CA LYS A 34 14.42 -1.75 9.80
C LYS A 34 14.20 -3.12 9.13
N PRO A 35 12.95 -3.59 9.00
CA PRO A 35 12.69 -4.90 8.43
C PRO A 35 13.30 -5.01 7.03
N LEU A 36 13.94 -6.12 6.73
CA LEU A 36 14.54 -6.41 5.44
C LEU A 36 13.60 -7.29 4.61
N THR A 37 13.06 -8.32 5.25
CA THR A 37 12.29 -9.38 4.59
C THR A 37 10.82 -9.28 4.94
N ILE A 38 9.95 -9.38 3.91
CA ILE A 38 8.50 -9.30 4.07
C ILE A 38 7.85 -10.57 3.52
N ALA A 39 7.05 -11.24 4.36
CA ALA A 39 6.11 -12.25 3.92
C ALA A 39 4.76 -11.58 3.59
N VAL A 40 4.26 -11.78 2.37
CA VAL A 40 2.96 -11.27 1.96
C VAL A 40 1.89 -12.30 2.32
N MET A 41 0.97 -11.89 3.20
CA MET A 41 -0.13 -12.74 3.64
C MET A 41 -1.25 -12.77 2.57
N PRO A 42 -1.99 -13.89 2.45
CA PRO A 42 -3.18 -13.92 1.63
C PRO A 42 -4.15 -12.79 2.00
N PRO A 43 -4.70 -12.04 1.03
CA PRO A 43 -5.58 -10.93 1.35
C PRO A 43 -6.88 -11.36 2.03
N ILE A 44 -7.30 -10.59 3.01
CA ILE A 44 -8.59 -10.71 3.69
C ILE A 44 -9.61 -9.96 2.86
N ASN A 45 -10.58 -10.68 2.30
CA ASN A 45 -11.57 -10.09 1.40
C ASN A 45 -12.92 -9.92 2.11
N GLN A 46 -13.23 -8.69 2.50
CA GLN A 46 -14.51 -8.32 3.13
C GLN A 46 -15.59 -7.94 2.09
N THR A 47 -15.35 -8.25 0.80
CA THR A 47 -16.29 -7.93 -0.28
C THR A 47 -16.95 -9.20 -0.84
N GLN A 48 -17.99 -9.01 -1.63
CA GLN A 48 -18.65 -10.12 -2.33
C GLN A 48 -17.93 -10.54 -3.64
N HIS A 49 -16.85 -9.83 -4.01
CA HIS A 49 -16.08 -10.06 -5.23
C HIS A 49 -14.89 -10.98 -4.92
N VAL A 50 -15.08 -12.27 -5.10
CA VAL A 50 -14.09 -13.31 -4.75
C VAL A 50 -12.76 -13.06 -5.45
N GLU A 51 -12.77 -12.65 -6.72
CA GLU A 51 -11.60 -12.37 -7.53
C GLU A 51 -10.75 -11.18 -7.04
N ALA A 52 -11.29 -10.30 -6.18
CA ALA A 52 -10.55 -9.18 -5.64
C ALA A 52 -9.33 -9.64 -4.81
N LYS A 53 -9.43 -10.81 -4.15
CA LYS A 53 -8.34 -11.42 -3.40
C LYS A 53 -7.12 -11.64 -4.29
N ASP A 54 -7.30 -12.24 -5.45
CA ASP A 54 -6.22 -12.57 -6.37
C ASP A 54 -5.57 -11.32 -6.97
N TYR A 55 -6.37 -10.31 -7.31
CA TYR A 55 -5.84 -9.06 -7.87
C TYR A 55 -4.94 -8.32 -6.88
N PHE A 56 -5.29 -8.25 -5.61
CA PHE A 56 -4.45 -7.61 -4.61
C PHE A 56 -3.25 -8.47 -4.23
N TYR A 57 -3.41 -9.77 -4.15
CA TYR A 57 -2.31 -10.67 -3.78
C TYR A 57 -1.18 -10.63 -4.81
N THR A 58 -1.51 -10.73 -6.09
CA THR A 58 -0.53 -10.72 -7.18
C THR A 58 0.11 -9.36 -7.42
N THR A 59 -0.59 -8.26 -7.09
CA THR A 59 -0.10 -6.91 -7.38
C THR A 59 0.73 -6.28 -6.26
N LEU A 60 0.81 -6.89 -5.09
CA LEU A 60 1.51 -6.33 -3.93
C LEU A 60 3.03 -6.57 -3.99
N TYR A 61 3.48 -7.68 -4.56
CA TYR A 61 4.88 -8.08 -4.62
C TYR A 61 5.80 -7.00 -5.23
N ALA A 62 5.50 -6.59 -6.46
CA ALA A 62 6.36 -5.66 -7.19
C ALA A 62 6.50 -4.27 -6.51
N PRO A 63 5.43 -3.61 -6.02
CA PRO A 63 5.55 -2.36 -5.30
C PRO A 63 6.40 -2.43 -4.03
N LEU A 64 6.37 -3.54 -3.30
CA LEU A 64 7.22 -3.74 -2.13
C LEU A 64 8.69 -3.95 -2.51
N CYS A 65 8.95 -4.71 -3.59
CA CYS A 65 10.31 -4.84 -4.13
C CYS A 65 10.85 -3.49 -4.63
N GLU A 66 10.02 -2.70 -5.34
CA GLU A 66 10.36 -1.34 -5.80
C GLU A 66 10.66 -0.39 -4.63
N LYS A 67 10.07 -0.63 -3.46
CA LYS A 67 10.37 0.06 -2.20
C LYS A 67 11.67 -0.42 -1.54
N GLY A 68 12.35 -1.41 -2.10
CA GLY A 68 13.64 -1.91 -1.61
C GLY A 68 13.54 -2.96 -0.51
N TYR A 69 12.45 -3.70 -0.41
CA TYR A 69 12.31 -4.85 0.47
C TYR A 69 12.63 -6.14 -0.26
N TYR A 70 13.15 -7.12 0.48
CA TYR A 70 13.15 -8.50 0.02
C TYR A 70 11.78 -9.12 0.33
N VAL A 71 11.05 -9.49 -0.71
CA VAL A 71 9.68 -9.99 -0.58
C VAL A 71 9.64 -11.46 -0.95
N TYR A 72 9.11 -12.31 -0.07
CA TYR A 72 8.88 -13.71 -0.39
C TYR A 72 7.85 -13.83 -1.50
N SER A 73 8.05 -14.80 -2.39
CA SER A 73 7.08 -15.07 -3.45
C SER A 73 5.70 -15.35 -2.87
N PRO A 74 4.66 -14.60 -3.27
CA PRO A 74 3.29 -14.85 -2.81
C PRO A 74 2.84 -16.30 -3.05
N MET A 75 3.24 -16.90 -4.17
CA MET A 75 2.92 -18.27 -4.51
C MET A 75 3.51 -19.25 -3.49
N MET A 76 4.79 -19.09 -3.17
CA MET A 76 5.48 -19.94 -2.17
C MET A 76 4.85 -19.76 -0.78
N THR A 77 4.55 -18.52 -0.41
CA THR A 77 3.90 -18.22 0.87
C THR A 77 2.50 -18.85 0.93
N MET A 78 1.74 -18.80 -0.17
CA MET A 78 0.41 -19.43 -0.27
C MET A 78 0.50 -20.96 -0.11
N GLU A 79 1.44 -21.62 -0.79
CA GLU A 79 1.63 -23.07 -0.69
C GLU A 79 1.97 -23.50 0.74
N MET A 80 2.81 -22.72 1.42
CA MET A 80 3.14 -22.98 2.83
C MET A 80 1.93 -22.86 3.74
N PHE A 81 1.11 -21.81 3.56
CA PHE A 81 -0.14 -21.67 4.33
C PHE A 81 -1.11 -22.80 4.09
N GLN A 82 -1.24 -23.21 2.83
CA GLN A 82 -2.12 -24.33 2.45
C GLN A 82 -1.65 -25.65 3.04
N SER A 83 -0.34 -25.92 3.07
CA SER A 83 0.22 -27.15 3.67
C SER A 83 -0.05 -27.23 5.19
N GLU A 84 -0.12 -26.11 5.87
CA GLU A 84 -0.45 -26.00 7.30
C GLU A 84 -1.97 -25.84 7.56
N SER A 85 -2.81 -26.02 6.55
CA SER A 85 -4.26 -25.81 6.61
C SER A 85 -4.66 -24.38 7.06
N ALA A 86 -3.79 -23.44 6.87
CA ALA A 86 -3.97 -22.02 7.25
C ALA A 86 -4.45 -21.21 6.03
N TYR A 87 -5.70 -21.42 5.62
CA TYR A 87 -6.25 -20.78 4.43
C TYR A 87 -6.63 -19.30 4.62
N ASP A 88 -6.84 -18.88 5.87
CA ASP A 88 -7.33 -17.55 6.19
C ASP A 88 -6.29 -16.75 6.99
N ALA A 89 -5.84 -15.63 6.38
CA ALA A 89 -4.90 -14.73 7.04
C ALA A 89 -5.54 -13.96 8.22
N GLU A 90 -6.85 -13.96 8.36
CA GLU A 90 -7.57 -13.28 9.45
C GLU A 90 -7.12 -13.73 10.83
N GLN A 91 -6.89 -15.01 11.02
CA GLN A 91 -6.43 -15.58 12.28
C GLN A 91 -5.05 -15.08 12.71
N PHE A 92 -4.24 -14.58 11.78
CA PHE A 92 -2.88 -14.12 12.06
C PHE A 92 -2.78 -12.61 12.32
N ILE A 93 -3.85 -11.85 12.05
CA ILE A 93 -3.79 -10.38 12.17
C ILE A 93 -3.42 -9.93 13.59
N GLU A 94 -3.94 -10.62 14.62
CA GLU A 94 -3.66 -10.31 16.04
C GLU A 94 -2.84 -11.41 16.73
N ALA A 95 -2.51 -12.49 16.01
CA ALA A 95 -1.75 -13.61 16.55
C ALA A 95 -0.25 -13.29 16.73
N ASP A 96 0.46 -14.18 17.40
CA ASP A 96 1.91 -14.21 17.43
C ASP A 96 2.44 -14.64 16.05
N LEU A 97 3.34 -13.83 15.50
CA LEU A 97 3.95 -14.04 14.20
C LEU A 97 5.36 -14.64 14.27
N SER A 98 5.82 -15.03 15.44
CA SER A 98 7.19 -15.56 15.65
C SER A 98 7.50 -16.79 14.80
N GLN A 99 6.50 -17.60 14.47
CA GLN A 99 6.65 -18.76 13.58
C GLN A 99 7.09 -18.35 12.17
N PHE A 100 6.60 -17.22 11.63
CA PHE A 100 7.03 -16.72 10.32
C PHE A 100 8.51 -16.32 10.32
N ARG A 101 9.00 -15.82 11.45
CA ARG A 101 10.41 -15.54 11.65
C ARG A 101 11.22 -16.81 11.73
N ASN A 102 10.80 -17.77 12.51
CA ASN A 102 11.55 -19.01 12.77
C ASN A 102 11.61 -19.92 11.55
N VAL A 103 10.54 -20.02 10.77
CA VAL A 103 10.44 -20.92 9.62
C VAL A 103 10.91 -20.25 8.33
N LEU A 104 10.50 -19.00 8.08
CA LEU A 104 10.80 -18.29 6.85
C LEU A 104 11.98 -17.33 6.97
N GLY A 105 12.37 -16.93 8.18
CA GLY A 105 13.30 -15.81 8.37
C GLY A 105 12.68 -14.46 8.01
N ALA A 106 11.34 -14.35 7.97
CA ALA A 106 10.66 -13.10 7.64
C ALA A 106 10.76 -12.12 8.82
N ASP A 107 11.17 -10.87 8.56
CA ASP A 107 11.21 -9.82 9.58
C ASP A 107 9.84 -9.22 9.83
N ALA A 108 8.99 -9.19 8.81
CA ALA A 108 7.64 -8.65 8.90
C ALA A 108 6.65 -9.42 8.02
N ALA A 109 5.36 -9.35 8.39
CA ALA A 109 4.24 -9.89 7.62
C ALA A 109 3.33 -8.75 7.16
N MET A 110 3.03 -8.70 5.86
CA MET A 110 2.16 -7.72 5.23
C MET A 110 0.76 -8.29 5.07
N PHE A 111 -0.19 -7.72 5.78
CA PHE A 111 -1.61 -8.03 5.66
C PHE A 111 -2.29 -7.02 4.73
N THR A 112 -3.21 -7.53 3.93
CA THR A 112 -4.07 -6.72 3.04
C THR A 112 -5.53 -6.99 3.38
N ILE A 113 -6.29 -5.95 3.71
CA ILE A 113 -7.73 -6.06 3.96
C ILE A 113 -8.46 -5.31 2.85
N ILE A 114 -9.24 -6.04 2.04
CA ILE A 114 -10.04 -5.48 0.96
C ILE A 114 -11.43 -5.15 1.53
N LYS A 115 -11.70 -3.86 1.76
CA LYS A 115 -12.95 -3.35 2.37
C LYS A 115 -14.03 -3.06 1.34
N SER A 116 -13.64 -2.68 0.13
CA SER A 116 -14.58 -2.45 -0.97
C SER A 116 -13.91 -2.67 -2.33
N TRP A 117 -14.72 -3.17 -3.27
CA TRP A 117 -14.33 -3.36 -4.67
C TRP A 117 -15.56 -3.12 -5.52
N LYS A 118 -15.67 -1.92 -6.10
CA LYS A 118 -16.85 -1.51 -6.86
C LYS A 118 -16.46 -1.01 -8.24
N ARG A 119 -17.04 -1.60 -9.26
CA ARG A 119 -16.92 -1.13 -10.65
C ARG A 119 -18.14 -0.29 -11.02
N ASN A 120 -17.89 0.86 -11.62
CA ASN A 120 -18.96 1.63 -12.25
C ASN A 120 -19.07 1.19 -13.71
N ASN A 121 -20.20 0.57 -14.07
CA ASN A 121 -20.42 0.00 -15.41
C ASN A 121 -20.53 1.08 -16.51
N LEU A 122 -20.78 2.34 -16.15
CA LEU A 122 -21.02 3.45 -17.08
C LEU A 122 -19.79 4.32 -17.40
N GLY A 123 -18.58 3.97 -16.92
CA GLY A 123 -17.46 4.88 -17.11
C GLY A 123 -16.06 4.33 -16.92
N GLY A 124 -15.88 3.01 -16.93
CA GLY A 124 -14.53 2.43 -16.79
C GLY A 124 -13.82 2.83 -15.48
N LYS A 125 -14.56 3.12 -14.42
CA LYS A 125 -13.98 3.53 -13.12
C LYS A 125 -14.17 2.42 -12.10
N LEU A 126 -13.07 2.06 -11.44
CA LEU A 126 -13.06 1.11 -10.34
C LEU A 126 -12.75 1.85 -9.03
N THR A 127 -13.53 1.57 -7.98
CA THR A 127 -13.26 2.10 -6.64
C THR A 127 -12.90 0.94 -5.73
N ALA A 128 -11.69 0.98 -5.19
CA ALA A 128 -11.18 -0.01 -4.25
C ALA A 128 -10.89 0.63 -2.89
N GLY A 129 -11.42 0.04 -1.82
CA GLY A 129 -11.05 0.34 -0.44
C GLY A 129 -10.12 -0.74 0.06
N VAL A 130 -8.91 -0.38 0.44
CA VAL A 130 -7.90 -1.34 0.88
C VAL A 130 -7.12 -0.79 2.07
N GLU A 131 -6.81 -1.67 3.01
CA GLU A 131 -5.94 -1.36 4.14
C GLU A 131 -4.74 -2.29 4.12
N TYR A 132 -3.56 -1.73 4.31
CA TYR A 132 -2.30 -2.46 4.46
C TYR A 132 -1.79 -2.31 5.88
N ILE A 133 -1.43 -3.44 6.49
CA ILE A 133 -0.88 -3.53 7.85
C ILE A 133 0.40 -4.36 7.77
N LEU A 134 1.55 -3.75 8.08
CA LEU A 134 2.80 -4.46 8.23
C LEU A 134 3.06 -4.68 9.71
N ARG A 135 3.19 -5.94 10.12
CA ARG A 135 3.49 -6.29 11.51
C ARG A 135 4.86 -6.95 11.63
N SER A 136 5.57 -6.61 12.67
CA SER A 136 6.83 -7.26 13.05
C SER A 136 6.59 -8.72 13.43
N THR A 137 7.39 -9.61 12.91
CA THR A 137 7.40 -11.02 13.34
C THR A 137 8.23 -11.22 14.61
N LYS A 138 9.02 -10.21 15.01
CA LYS A 138 9.84 -10.21 16.20
C LYS A 138 9.08 -9.72 17.43
N THR A 139 8.38 -8.58 17.29
CA THR A 139 7.73 -7.90 18.42
C THR A 139 6.21 -8.01 18.38
N GLY A 140 5.62 -8.40 17.24
CA GLY A 140 4.18 -8.37 17.02
C GLY A 140 3.62 -6.97 16.79
N GLU A 141 4.45 -5.92 16.91
CA GLU A 141 4.01 -4.54 16.77
C GLU A 141 3.66 -4.18 15.33
N THR A 142 2.74 -3.23 15.17
CA THR A 142 2.42 -2.66 13.86
C THR A 142 3.51 -1.68 13.46
N LEU A 143 4.24 -1.99 12.40
CA LEU A 143 5.31 -1.17 11.84
C LEU A 143 4.76 -0.09 10.88
N TYR A 144 3.78 -0.47 10.06
CA TYR A 144 3.12 0.40 9.09
C TYR A 144 1.64 0.06 9.00
N ARG A 145 0.80 1.08 8.92
CA ARG A 145 -0.63 0.92 8.70
C ARG A 145 -1.18 2.09 7.91
N ARG A 146 -1.85 1.79 6.81
CA ARG A 146 -2.52 2.82 6.01
C ARG A 146 -3.70 2.25 5.25
N GLU A 147 -4.78 3.03 5.21
CA GLU A 147 -6.00 2.70 4.48
C GLU A 147 -6.20 3.68 3.32
N GLY A 148 -6.72 3.18 2.21
CA GLY A 148 -7.07 4.01 1.06
C GLY A 148 -8.40 3.64 0.44
N LEU A 149 -9.19 4.65 0.09
CA LEU A 149 -10.32 4.52 -0.81
C LEU A 149 -9.95 5.16 -2.15
N ILE A 150 -9.52 4.34 -3.08
CA ILE A 150 -8.92 4.78 -4.33
C ILE A 150 -9.90 4.56 -5.48
N LYS A 151 -10.21 5.62 -6.20
CA LYS A 151 -10.92 5.57 -7.46
C LYS A 151 -9.89 5.51 -8.58
N VAL A 152 -9.84 4.39 -9.29
CA VAL A 152 -8.96 4.21 -10.45
C VAL A 152 -9.77 4.45 -11.72
N ASP A 153 -9.32 5.37 -12.55
CA ASP A 153 -9.86 5.57 -13.88
C ASP A 153 -9.17 4.60 -14.83
N THR A 154 -9.91 3.58 -15.26
CA THR A 154 -9.43 2.56 -16.20
C THR A 154 -9.80 2.89 -17.64
N SER A 155 -10.39 4.06 -17.90
CA SER A 155 -10.62 4.51 -19.27
C SER A 155 -9.26 4.75 -19.95
N VAL A 156 -9.03 4.01 -21.02
CA VAL A 156 -7.78 4.02 -21.78
C VAL A 156 -7.59 5.40 -22.43
N ASN A 157 -6.78 6.24 -21.79
CA ASN A 157 -6.13 7.34 -22.47
C ASN A 157 -4.63 7.11 -22.36
N GLY A 158 -4.00 6.81 -23.48
CA GLY A 158 -2.56 6.61 -23.62
C GLY A 158 -1.76 7.86 -23.26
N GLY A 159 -1.76 8.19 -21.98
CA GLY A 159 -0.94 9.25 -21.39
C GLY A 159 0.42 8.68 -21.03
N GLY A 160 1.47 9.19 -21.67
CA GLY A 160 2.85 8.79 -21.45
C GLY A 160 3.31 9.04 -20.02
N GLY A 161 3.78 7.99 -19.41
CA GLY A 161 4.44 7.93 -18.11
C GLY A 161 4.99 6.52 -17.92
N ILE A 162 5.84 6.31 -16.92
CA ILE A 162 6.45 5.00 -16.61
C ILE A 162 5.39 3.89 -16.52
N PHE A 163 4.17 4.23 -16.12
CA PHE A 163 3.03 3.32 -16.11
C PHE A 163 2.38 3.12 -17.49
N GLY A 164 2.44 4.09 -18.38
CA GLY A 164 1.90 3.99 -19.74
C GLY A 164 2.66 2.97 -20.59
N THR A 165 3.97 2.85 -20.42
CA THR A 165 4.81 1.88 -21.14
C THR A 165 4.56 0.43 -20.71
N LEU A 166 4.34 0.20 -19.41
CA LEU A 166 4.00 -1.15 -18.91
C LEU A 166 2.58 -1.57 -19.32
N VAL A 167 1.64 -0.62 -19.35
CA VAL A 167 0.27 -0.88 -19.80
C VAL A 167 0.22 -1.07 -21.30
N SER A 168 1.02 -0.33 -22.11
CA SER A 168 1.06 -0.48 -23.57
C SER A 168 1.67 -1.81 -24.01
N LEU A 169 2.67 -2.34 -23.30
CA LEU A 169 3.25 -3.66 -23.57
C LEU A 169 2.27 -4.80 -23.23
N ALA A 170 1.44 -4.63 -22.20
CA ALA A 170 0.40 -5.60 -21.84
C ALA A 170 -0.87 -5.45 -22.71
N ALA A 171 -1.22 -4.23 -23.12
CA ALA A 171 -2.44 -3.94 -23.89
C ALA A 171 -2.37 -4.43 -25.34
N THR A 172 -1.17 -4.66 -25.89
CA THR A 172 -1.01 -5.26 -27.22
C THR A 172 -1.32 -6.76 -27.24
N ALA A 173 -1.37 -7.43 -26.08
CA ALA A 173 -1.53 -8.86 -26.03
C ALA A 173 -2.93 -9.33 -25.53
N ILE A 174 -3.60 -8.61 -24.61
CA ILE A 174 -4.83 -9.11 -23.98
C ILE A 174 -5.76 -7.94 -23.60
N ASN A 175 -6.68 -7.64 -24.48
CA ASN A 175 -7.75 -6.67 -24.22
C ASN A 175 -8.89 -7.35 -23.43
N THR A 176 -8.65 -7.71 -22.16
CA THR A 176 -9.62 -8.37 -21.30
C THR A 176 -9.97 -7.54 -20.08
N ALA A 177 -11.22 -7.63 -19.63
CA ALA A 177 -11.73 -6.99 -18.41
C ALA A 177 -10.92 -7.37 -17.13
N ALA A 178 -10.17 -8.46 -17.18
CA ALA A 178 -9.28 -8.91 -16.10
C ALA A 178 -8.01 -8.03 -16.02
N THR A 179 -7.42 -7.66 -17.17
CA THR A 179 -6.22 -6.79 -17.20
C THR A 179 -6.48 -5.45 -16.53
N ASP A 180 -7.64 -4.83 -16.79
CA ASP A 180 -8.04 -3.58 -16.16
C ASP A 180 -8.12 -3.69 -14.63
N LYS A 181 -8.58 -4.83 -14.13
CA LYS A 181 -8.73 -5.08 -12.69
C LYS A 181 -7.37 -5.26 -11.99
N VAL A 182 -6.44 -5.99 -12.59
CA VAL A 182 -5.07 -6.16 -12.10
C VAL A 182 -4.34 -4.81 -12.08
N VAL A 183 -4.44 -4.05 -13.17
CA VAL A 183 -3.85 -2.70 -13.25
C VAL A 183 -4.44 -1.77 -12.18
N ALA A 184 -5.75 -1.84 -11.95
CA ALA A 184 -6.39 -1.06 -10.91
C ALA A 184 -5.92 -1.45 -9.51
N GLY A 185 -5.79 -2.75 -9.23
CA GLY A 185 -5.22 -3.26 -7.97
C GLY A 185 -3.80 -2.72 -7.75
N ARG A 186 -2.94 -2.81 -8.77
CA ARG A 186 -1.56 -2.28 -8.69
C ARG A 186 -1.50 -0.77 -8.46
N LYS A 187 -2.28 0.02 -9.21
CA LYS A 187 -2.35 1.47 -9.00
C LYS A 187 -2.81 1.82 -7.58
N CYS A 188 -3.81 1.11 -7.08
CA CYS A 188 -4.29 1.27 -5.71
C CYS A 188 -3.17 0.97 -4.70
N THR A 189 -2.49 -0.16 -4.84
CA THR A 189 -1.38 -0.59 -3.97
C THR A 189 -0.25 0.45 -3.97
N VAL A 190 0.25 0.84 -5.14
CA VAL A 190 1.33 1.84 -5.28
C VAL A 190 0.96 3.16 -4.62
N PHE A 191 -0.28 3.61 -4.80
CA PHE A 191 -0.73 4.86 -4.21
C PHE A 191 -0.83 4.78 -2.68
N VAL A 192 -1.44 3.73 -2.14
CA VAL A 192 -1.61 3.58 -0.69
C VAL A 192 -0.26 3.37 0.00
N LEU A 193 0.67 2.64 -0.61
CA LEU A 193 2.02 2.43 -0.08
C LEU A 193 3.01 3.56 -0.41
N SER A 194 2.56 4.67 -1.01
CA SER A 194 3.46 5.72 -1.51
C SER A 194 4.37 6.36 -0.44
N ASP A 195 3.89 6.46 0.80
CA ASP A 195 4.63 7.04 1.92
C ASP A 195 5.30 6.01 2.83
N MET A 196 5.16 4.73 2.52
CA MET A 196 5.86 3.67 3.25
C MET A 196 7.38 3.93 3.20
N PRO A 197 8.08 3.87 4.35
CA PRO A 197 9.53 4.01 4.38
C PRO A 197 10.24 3.07 3.40
N GLU A 198 11.39 3.49 2.90
CA GLU A 198 12.19 2.67 1.98
C GLU A 198 12.90 1.54 2.74
N GLY A 199 12.86 0.35 2.15
CA GLY A 199 13.64 -0.80 2.61
C GLY A 199 15.12 -0.68 2.23
N LYS A 200 15.94 -1.58 2.73
CA LYS A 200 17.42 -1.55 2.61
C LYS A 200 17.93 -1.41 1.17
N TYR A 201 17.21 -1.96 0.22
CA TYR A 201 17.61 -1.91 -1.21
C TYR A 201 16.95 -0.77 -1.98
N GLY A 202 16.17 0.07 -1.30
CA GLY A 202 15.54 1.26 -1.88
C GLY A 202 16.54 2.39 -2.10
N THR A 203 16.35 3.17 -3.15
CA THR A 203 17.25 4.27 -3.54
C THR A 203 17.33 5.40 -2.52
N LYS A 204 16.30 5.54 -1.68
CA LYS A 204 16.21 6.57 -0.64
C LYS A 204 16.33 6.00 0.78
N TYR A 205 16.85 4.78 0.92
CA TYR A 205 17.04 4.17 2.23
C TYR A 205 17.86 5.07 3.16
N GLY A 206 17.34 5.31 4.37
CA GLY A 206 17.97 6.19 5.38
C GLY A 206 17.90 7.68 5.07
N GLN A 207 17.34 8.11 3.92
CA GLN A 207 17.24 9.52 3.52
C GLN A 207 15.77 10.02 3.52
N ASP A 208 14.83 9.14 3.70
CA ASP A 208 13.39 9.42 3.61
C ASP A 208 12.71 9.78 4.94
N GLN A 209 13.46 9.78 6.03
CA GLN A 209 12.96 10.03 7.39
C GLN A 209 12.22 11.35 7.53
N LYS A 210 12.77 12.41 6.92
CA LYS A 210 12.22 13.78 6.96
C LYS A 210 11.18 14.05 5.87
N LEU A 211 10.93 13.10 4.96
CA LEU A 211 9.90 13.27 3.96
C LEU A 211 8.52 13.28 4.63
N PRO A 212 7.55 14.00 4.05
CA PRO A 212 6.19 14.01 4.56
C PRO A 212 5.59 12.61 4.59
N ALA A 213 4.95 12.27 5.69
CA ALA A 213 4.05 11.11 5.75
C ALA A 213 2.68 11.48 5.18
N GLY A 214 2.02 10.52 4.57
CA GLY A 214 0.63 10.66 4.18
C GLY A 214 -0.31 10.50 5.39
N LYS A 215 -1.57 10.85 5.19
CA LYS A 215 -2.60 10.57 6.18
C LYS A 215 -2.79 9.06 6.31
N SER A 216 -3.13 8.56 7.51
CA SER A 216 -3.44 7.15 7.76
C SER A 216 -4.62 6.64 6.94
N TYR A 217 -5.57 7.52 6.63
CA TYR A 217 -6.64 7.29 5.68
C TYR A 217 -6.54 8.25 4.50
N VAL A 218 -6.53 7.72 3.28
CA VAL A 218 -6.44 8.52 2.07
C VAL A 218 -7.59 8.23 1.12
N LYS A 219 -8.16 9.30 0.56
CA LYS A 219 -9.17 9.22 -0.50
C LYS A 219 -8.65 9.95 -1.72
N ALA A 220 -8.50 9.24 -2.83
CA ALA A 220 -7.90 9.80 -4.04
C ALA A 220 -8.49 9.22 -5.31
N THR A 221 -8.28 9.94 -6.42
CA THR A 221 -8.53 9.43 -7.77
C THR A 221 -7.19 9.31 -8.49
N VAL A 222 -6.89 8.13 -8.99
CA VAL A 222 -5.67 7.81 -9.73
C VAL A 222 -6.04 7.52 -11.18
N LYS A 223 -5.30 8.11 -12.12
CA LYS A 223 -5.45 7.91 -13.57
C LYS A 223 -4.45 6.89 -14.08
#